data_cf812b96bf6850a8efdada4576fefd7f
#
_entry.id   cf812b96bf6850a8efdada4576fefd7f
#
_cell.length_a   1.000
_cell.length_b   1.000
_cell.length_c   1.000
_cell.angle_alpha   90.00
_cell.angle_beta   90.00
_cell.angle_gamma   90.00
#
_symmetry.space_group_name_H-M   'P 1'
#
loop_
_entity.id
_entity.type
_entity.pdbx_description
1 polymer ?
#
loop_
_entity_poly.entity_id
_entity_poly.type
_entity_poly.pdbx_seq_one_letter_code
_entity_poly.pdbx_strand_id
1 'polypeptide(L)'
;MTNKPIPCIVGFGGLTPTGRASHSLGYTRMIYEMQNDTDKMDYLKSVLSLCEMIPSDLDEKGLKKFLKDNEKDVLDNTLMRKLEYKFCRDTFWSYDYDMPANASAQLPFKLDPTTHYASRQHPKALGMSIVGMSDALSDTGLDLRGIIDQYGRHKVGCFAGCAVMNMDRYSGDGLFASHPLGQRATSKQISFTLPEMPADFINAYVTGSLGITGHFIGACATSLYNLNAGVELIKNGKSELVIVGASEAILGPPAYIGFAAMGAMATDERMKTLQGLLGEGEELNYRNYCRPFGDNMGMVCGESSGFAILM
;
A
#
# COMPACT_ATOMS: atom_id res chain seq x y z
N MET A 1 -24.04 35.62 1.23
CA MET A 1 -23.41 34.35 1.64
C MET A 1 -22.64 33.84 0.44
N THR A 2 -21.32 33.86 0.44
CA THR A 2 -20.52 33.29 -0.64
C THR A 2 -20.70 31.77 -0.58
N ASN A 3 -21.29 31.16 -1.61
CA ASN A 3 -21.34 29.70 -1.72
C ASN A 3 -19.91 29.17 -1.75
N LYS A 4 -19.46 28.59 -0.65
CA LYS A 4 -18.16 27.91 -0.63
C LYS A 4 -18.28 26.64 -1.47
N PRO A 5 -17.23 26.28 -2.22
CA PRO A 5 -17.19 24.99 -2.93
C PRO A 5 -17.44 23.83 -1.96
N ILE A 6 -18.15 22.81 -2.42
CA ILE A 6 -18.36 21.57 -1.66
C ILE A 6 -17.40 20.53 -2.21
N PRO A 7 -16.36 20.15 -1.45
CA PRO A 7 -15.43 19.14 -1.90
C PRO A 7 -16.13 17.77 -2.03
N CYS A 8 -15.91 17.10 -3.15
CA CYS A 8 -16.41 15.77 -3.40
C CYS A 8 -15.27 14.80 -3.66
N ILE A 9 -15.38 13.56 -3.19
CA ILE A 9 -14.50 12.47 -3.62
C ILE A 9 -14.99 12.04 -5.01
N VAL A 10 -14.15 12.22 -6.02
CA VAL A 10 -14.47 11.87 -7.41
C VAL A 10 -13.84 10.57 -7.87
N GLY A 11 -12.92 10.02 -7.07
CA GLY A 11 -12.34 8.70 -7.27
C GLY A 11 -11.52 8.30 -6.07
N PHE A 12 -11.33 6.99 -5.92
CA PHE A 12 -10.46 6.41 -4.90
C PHE A 12 -9.78 5.16 -5.44
N GLY A 13 -8.65 4.82 -4.86
CA GLY A 13 -7.90 3.65 -5.26
C GLY A 13 -6.72 3.43 -4.34
N GLY A 14 -5.90 2.49 -4.72
CA GLY A 14 -4.73 2.15 -3.94
C GLY A 14 -4.14 0.81 -4.32
N LEU A 15 -3.03 0.51 -3.69
CA LEU A 15 -2.37 -0.78 -3.78
C LEU A 15 -2.44 -1.45 -2.41
N THR A 16 -3.01 -2.64 -2.36
CA THR A 16 -3.31 -3.36 -1.11
C THR A 16 -2.84 -4.81 -1.20
N PRO A 17 -2.87 -5.56 -0.10
CA PRO A 17 -2.62 -7.01 -0.12
C PRO A 17 -3.55 -7.82 -1.05
N THR A 18 -4.63 -7.21 -1.52
CA THR A 18 -5.53 -7.79 -2.51
C THR A 18 -5.31 -7.30 -3.94
N GLY A 19 -4.24 -6.52 -4.17
CA GLY A 19 -3.98 -5.85 -5.44
C GLY A 19 -4.58 -4.44 -5.48
N ARG A 20 -5.17 -4.05 -6.62
CA ARG A 20 -5.81 -2.74 -6.79
C ARG A 20 -7.08 -2.62 -5.92
N ALA A 21 -7.28 -1.46 -5.33
CA ALA A 21 -8.44 -1.16 -4.49
C ALA A 21 -9.60 -0.48 -5.25
N SER A 22 -9.34 0.11 -6.44
CA SER A 22 -10.36 0.74 -7.27
C SER A 22 -11.41 -0.25 -7.78
N HIS A 23 -12.54 0.25 -8.25
CA HIS A 23 -13.63 -0.54 -8.84
C HIS A 23 -14.05 -1.77 -8.01
N SER A 24 -13.98 -1.66 -6.69
CA SER A 24 -14.32 -2.76 -5.75
C SER A 24 -13.45 -4.03 -5.87
N LEU A 25 -12.31 -3.98 -6.58
CA LEU A 25 -11.44 -5.14 -6.76
C LEU A 25 -10.94 -5.72 -5.43
N GLY A 26 -10.56 -4.86 -4.49
CA GLY A 26 -10.18 -5.29 -3.14
C GLY A 26 -11.34 -5.96 -2.39
N TYR A 27 -12.54 -5.43 -2.53
CA TYR A 27 -13.75 -5.98 -1.92
C TYR A 27 -14.14 -7.33 -2.53
N THR A 28 -14.03 -7.46 -3.86
CA THR A 28 -14.26 -8.74 -4.56
C THR A 28 -13.41 -9.88 -3.95
N ARG A 29 -12.15 -9.60 -3.59
CA ARG A 29 -11.30 -10.60 -2.94
C ARG A 29 -11.82 -11.05 -1.58
N MET A 30 -12.40 -10.13 -0.80
CA MET A 30 -12.90 -10.45 0.55
C MET A 30 -14.15 -11.36 0.53
N ILE A 31 -14.93 -11.27 -0.54
CA ILE A 31 -16.19 -12.02 -0.72
C ILE A 31 -16.16 -12.89 -1.99
N TYR A 32 -14.99 -13.34 -2.37
CA TYR A 32 -14.72 -13.98 -3.67
C TYR A 32 -15.68 -15.11 -4.01
N GLU A 33 -15.94 -16.00 -3.05
CA GLU A 33 -16.81 -17.15 -3.24
C GLU A 33 -18.28 -16.78 -3.56
N MET A 34 -18.69 -15.57 -3.16
CA MET A 34 -20.05 -15.05 -3.39
C MET A 34 -20.18 -14.26 -4.69
N GLN A 35 -19.07 -13.97 -5.38
CA GLN A 35 -19.08 -13.22 -6.63
C GLN A 35 -19.52 -14.08 -7.81
N ASN A 36 -20.07 -13.44 -8.83
CA ASN A 36 -20.31 -14.06 -10.12
C ASN A 36 -18.99 -14.33 -10.87
N ASP A 37 -19.06 -15.15 -11.92
CA ASP A 37 -17.87 -15.55 -12.68
C ASP A 37 -17.16 -14.37 -13.36
N THR A 38 -17.89 -13.33 -13.78
CA THR A 38 -17.31 -12.13 -14.40
C THR A 38 -16.43 -11.37 -13.39
N ASP A 39 -16.99 -11.07 -12.21
CA ASP A 39 -16.25 -10.34 -11.17
C ASP A 39 -15.02 -11.12 -10.69
N LYS A 40 -15.15 -12.45 -10.56
CA LYS A 40 -14.00 -13.33 -10.23
C LYS A 40 -12.90 -13.23 -11.29
N MET A 41 -13.28 -13.30 -12.55
CA MET A 41 -12.32 -13.22 -13.67
C MET A 41 -11.66 -11.85 -13.75
N ASP A 42 -12.41 -10.77 -13.54
CA ASP A 42 -11.88 -9.40 -13.52
C ASP A 42 -10.90 -9.19 -12.38
N TYR A 43 -11.20 -9.73 -11.20
CA TYR A 43 -10.27 -9.73 -10.07
C TYR A 43 -8.96 -10.48 -10.39
N LEU A 44 -9.05 -11.73 -10.86
CA LEU A 44 -7.88 -12.54 -11.21
C LEU A 44 -7.04 -11.84 -12.29
N LYS A 45 -7.67 -11.32 -13.32
CA LYS A 45 -7.02 -10.54 -14.38
C LYS A 45 -6.31 -9.32 -13.82
N SER A 46 -6.96 -8.58 -12.93
CA SER A 46 -6.36 -7.40 -12.29
C SER A 46 -5.10 -7.73 -11.51
N VAL A 47 -5.12 -8.79 -10.68
CA VAL A 47 -3.95 -9.19 -9.89
C VAL A 47 -2.82 -9.71 -10.78
N LEU A 48 -3.12 -10.61 -11.71
CA LEU A 48 -2.11 -11.22 -12.58
C LEU A 48 -1.50 -10.20 -13.56
N SER A 49 -2.29 -9.23 -14.03
CA SER A 49 -1.79 -8.12 -14.84
C SER A 49 -0.88 -7.20 -14.03
N LEU A 50 -1.27 -6.88 -12.80
CA LEU A 50 -0.47 -6.06 -11.89
C LEU A 50 0.87 -6.72 -11.54
N CYS A 51 0.90 -8.05 -11.45
CA CYS A 51 2.12 -8.84 -11.24
C CYS A 51 2.90 -9.13 -12.55
N GLU A 52 2.48 -8.56 -13.68
CA GLU A 52 3.10 -8.77 -15.00
C GLU A 52 3.20 -10.27 -15.41
N MET A 53 2.22 -11.07 -14.99
CA MET A 53 2.23 -12.52 -15.19
C MET A 53 1.43 -12.98 -16.42
N ILE A 54 0.60 -12.12 -17.01
CA ILE A 54 -0.23 -12.51 -18.16
C ILE A 54 0.63 -12.50 -19.42
N PRO A 55 0.77 -13.65 -20.13
CA PRO A 55 1.44 -13.68 -21.42
C PRO A 55 0.75 -12.80 -22.46
N SER A 56 1.53 -12.11 -23.28
CA SER A 56 1.04 -11.12 -24.26
C SER A 56 0.37 -11.71 -25.49
N ASP A 57 0.55 -13.02 -25.74
CA ASP A 57 0.13 -13.74 -26.95
C ASP A 57 -1.14 -14.58 -26.78
N LEU A 58 -1.84 -14.43 -25.64
CA LEU A 58 -3.07 -15.19 -25.38
C LEU A 58 -4.27 -14.57 -26.09
N ASP A 59 -5.01 -15.42 -26.81
CA ASP A 59 -6.36 -15.09 -27.25
C ASP A 59 -7.36 -15.09 -26.07
N GLU A 60 -8.60 -14.69 -26.29
CA GLU A 60 -9.60 -14.60 -25.22
C GLU A 60 -9.85 -15.95 -24.51
N LYS A 61 -9.85 -17.06 -25.25
CA LYS A 61 -10.03 -18.40 -24.68
C LYS A 61 -8.83 -18.83 -23.86
N GLY A 62 -7.63 -18.58 -24.36
CA GLY A 62 -6.37 -18.83 -23.67
C GLY A 62 -6.27 -18.01 -22.39
N LEU A 63 -6.66 -16.74 -22.43
CA LEU A 63 -6.68 -15.89 -21.24
C LEU A 63 -7.64 -16.43 -20.16
N LYS A 64 -8.88 -16.78 -20.51
CA LYS A 64 -9.84 -17.38 -19.56
C LYS A 64 -9.29 -18.65 -18.91
N LYS A 65 -8.66 -19.52 -19.71
CA LYS A 65 -8.03 -20.72 -19.18
C LYS A 65 -6.88 -20.37 -18.22
N PHE A 66 -5.98 -19.48 -18.65
CA PHE A 66 -4.83 -19.05 -17.85
C PHE A 66 -5.26 -18.46 -16.50
N LEU A 67 -6.27 -17.60 -16.48
CA LEU A 67 -6.79 -17.02 -15.24
C LEU A 67 -7.32 -18.11 -14.30
N LYS A 68 -8.06 -19.08 -14.83
CA LYS A 68 -8.62 -20.19 -14.03
C LYS A 68 -7.52 -21.13 -13.51
N ASP A 69 -6.51 -21.42 -14.30
CA ASP A 69 -5.40 -22.27 -13.90
C ASP A 69 -4.55 -21.63 -12.77
N ASN A 70 -4.53 -20.30 -12.68
CA ASN A 70 -3.81 -19.54 -11.65
C ASN A 70 -4.71 -19.08 -10.48
N GLU A 71 -6.00 -19.39 -10.49
CA GLU A 71 -6.96 -18.91 -9.46
C GLU A 71 -6.50 -19.23 -8.04
N LYS A 72 -6.15 -20.49 -7.79
CA LYS A 72 -5.71 -20.93 -6.46
C LYS A 72 -4.46 -20.17 -6.01
N ASP A 73 -3.47 -20.04 -6.89
CA ASP A 73 -2.22 -19.37 -6.59
C ASP A 73 -2.44 -17.89 -6.25
N VAL A 74 -3.29 -17.20 -7.00
CA VAL A 74 -3.70 -15.81 -6.70
C VAL A 74 -4.38 -15.73 -5.34
N LEU A 75 -5.34 -16.61 -5.05
CA LEU A 75 -6.09 -16.58 -3.80
C LEU A 75 -5.22 -16.90 -2.59
N ASP A 76 -4.27 -17.81 -2.73
CA ASP A 76 -3.33 -18.17 -1.66
C ASP A 76 -2.31 -17.05 -1.37
N ASN A 77 -1.98 -16.24 -2.36
CA ASN A 77 -0.95 -15.19 -2.28
C ASN A 77 -1.51 -13.76 -2.20
N THR A 78 -2.78 -13.60 -1.90
CA THR A 78 -3.43 -12.32 -1.59
C THR A 78 -4.00 -12.31 -0.18
N LEU A 79 -4.34 -11.14 0.37
CA LEU A 79 -4.73 -10.95 1.77
C LEU A 79 -3.60 -11.28 2.76
N MET A 80 -3.99 -11.65 3.96
CA MET A 80 -3.08 -11.99 5.04
C MET A 80 -2.55 -13.41 4.90
N ARG A 81 -1.26 -13.58 5.14
CA ARG A 81 -0.57 -14.86 5.08
C ARG A 81 0.66 -14.87 5.96
N LYS A 82 1.36 -15.99 6.03
CA LYS A 82 2.64 -16.08 6.73
C LYS A 82 3.61 -15.03 6.18
N LEU A 83 4.31 -14.36 7.09
CA LEU A 83 5.30 -13.35 6.73
C LEU A 83 6.43 -13.98 5.90
N GLU A 84 6.59 -13.49 4.68
CA GLU A 84 7.64 -13.95 3.74
C GLU A 84 8.91 -13.11 3.85
N TYR A 85 8.97 -12.20 4.81
CA TYR A 85 10.11 -11.34 5.00
C TYR A 85 11.34 -12.16 5.38
N LYS A 86 12.25 -12.29 4.45
CA LYS A 86 13.57 -12.86 4.72
C LYS A 86 14.48 -11.71 5.14
N PHE A 87 14.88 -11.72 6.41
CA PHE A 87 15.97 -10.85 6.83
C PHE A 87 17.16 -11.16 5.93
N CYS A 88 17.53 -10.21 5.10
CA CYS A 88 18.73 -10.34 4.33
C CYS A 88 19.90 -10.40 5.33
N ARG A 89 20.74 -11.43 5.27
CA ARG A 89 21.93 -11.55 6.14
C ARG A 89 22.88 -10.34 6.03
N ASP A 90 22.67 -9.55 4.99
CA ASP A 90 23.43 -8.33 4.69
C ASP A 90 22.80 -7.05 5.28
N THR A 91 21.80 -7.18 6.14
CA THR A 91 21.19 -6.03 6.83
C THR A 91 21.58 -6.02 8.30
N PHE A 92 21.56 -4.83 8.91
CA PHE A 92 21.83 -4.65 10.35
C PHE A 92 20.94 -5.52 11.25
N TRP A 93 19.77 -5.94 10.75
CA TRP A 93 18.77 -6.75 11.44
C TRP A 93 18.89 -8.25 11.15
N SER A 94 20.04 -8.72 10.68
CA SER A 94 20.30 -10.12 10.29
C SER A 94 20.48 -11.09 11.46
N TYR A 95 19.85 -10.85 12.59
CA TYR A 95 19.81 -11.82 13.68
C TYR A 95 18.73 -12.88 13.39
N ASP A 96 18.95 -14.11 13.86
CA ASP A 96 17.91 -15.10 14.06
C ASP A 96 16.95 -14.55 15.13
N TYR A 97 16.07 -13.66 14.70
CA TYR A 97 15.11 -13.01 15.56
C TYR A 97 13.77 -13.69 15.39
N ASP A 98 13.29 -14.33 16.46
CA ASP A 98 11.91 -14.83 16.51
C ASP A 98 10.94 -13.64 16.54
N MET A 99 10.28 -13.44 15.42
CA MET A 99 9.25 -12.41 15.33
C MET A 99 8.08 -12.77 16.24
N PRO A 100 7.57 -11.82 17.02
CA PRO A 100 6.44 -12.08 17.93
C PRO A 100 5.15 -12.45 17.17
N ALA A 101 5.06 -12.08 15.91
CA ALA A 101 3.98 -12.45 15.00
C ALA A 101 4.57 -12.77 13.61
N ASN A 102 4.18 -13.90 13.04
CA ASN A 102 4.61 -14.32 11.71
C ASN A 102 3.51 -14.17 10.65
N ALA A 103 2.43 -13.45 10.96
CA ALA A 103 1.41 -13.05 10.00
C ALA A 103 1.62 -11.62 9.52
N SER A 104 1.32 -11.37 8.25
CA SER A 104 1.30 -10.03 7.67
C SER A 104 0.35 -9.93 6.49
N ALA A 105 -0.18 -8.73 6.28
CA ALA A 105 -0.92 -8.37 5.09
C ALA A 105 0.07 -7.81 4.06
N GLN A 106 0.59 -8.69 3.20
CA GLN A 106 1.63 -8.38 2.21
C GLN A 106 1.01 -8.12 0.84
N LEU A 107 1.64 -7.26 0.03
CA LEU A 107 1.28 -7.13 -1.38
C LEU A 107 1.25 -8.51 -2.07
N PRO A 108 0.46 -8.68 -3.14
CA PRO A 108 0.46 -9.93 -3.91
C PRO A 108 1.87 -10.37 -4.26
N PHE A 109 2.09 -11.68 -4.26
CA PHE A 109 3.41 -12.23 -4.56
C PHE A 109 3.91 -11.77 -5.94
N LYS A 110 5.23 -11.64 -6.09
CA LYS A 110 5.88 -11.11 -7.30
C LYS A 110 5.54 -9.65 -7.66
N LEU A 111 4.70 -8.97 -6.90
CA LEU A 111 4.43 -7.55 -7.13
C LEU A 111 5.52 -6.69 -6.50
N ASP A 112 6.30 -6.07 -7.35
CA ASP A 112 7.19 -4.96 -6.96
C ASP A 112 6.68 -3.66 -7.59
N PRO A 113 6.05 -2.77 -6.81
CA PRO A 113 5.50 -1.53 -7.36
C PRO A 113 6.55 -0.61 -7.96
N THR A 114 7.84 -0.82 -7.66
CA THR A 114 8.92 -0.01 -8.21
C THR A 114 9.27 -0.38 -9.65
N THR A 115 8.77 -1.49 -10.18
CA THR A 115 8.99 -1.90 -11.58
C THR A 115 8.02 -1.22 -12.56
N HIS A 116 6.89 -0.70 -12.07
CA HIS A 116 5.84 -0.10 -12.92
C HIS A 116 6.16 1.31 -13.43
N TYR A 117 7.28 1.88 -13.06
CA TYR A 117 7.74 3.19 -13.53
C TYR A 117 9.28 3.27 -13.51
N ALA A 118 9.85 4.31 -14.08
CA ALA A 118 11.30 4.50 -14.16
C ALA A 118 11.91 4.80 -12.77
N SER A 119 11.86 3.84 -11.86
CA SER A 119 12.45 3.96 -10.53
C SER A 119 13.94 3.63 -10.52
N ARG A 120 14.67 4.20 -9.57
CA ARG A 120 16.08 3.84 -9.29
C ARG A 120 16.26 3.72 -7.78
N GLN A 121 16.16 2.50 -7.27
CA GLN A 121 16.35 2.23 -5.84
C GLN A 121 15.39 3.03 -4.95
N HIS A 122 14.13 3.11 -5.35
CA HIS A 122 13.11 3.74 -4.52
C HIS A 122 12.63 2.78 -3.43
N PRO A 123 12.33 3.29 -2.22
CA PRO A 123 11.64 2.54 -1.20
C PRO A 123 10.31 1.99 -1.70
N LYS A 124 9.94 0.82 -1.19
CA LYS A 124 8.71 0.13 -1.59
C LYS A 124 7.46 1.01 -1.40
N ALA A 125 7.36 1.71 -0.26
CA ALA A 125 6.23 2.58 0.02
C ALA A 125 6.09 3.74 -0.98
N LEU A 126 7.20 4.27 -1.51
CA LEU A 126 7.15 5.29 -2.57
C LEU A 126 6.65 4.71 -3.89
N GLY A 127 7.09 3.50 -4.26
CA GLY A 127 6.53 2.79 -5.41
C GLY A 127 5.03 2.54 -5.25
N MET A 128 4.60 2.11 -4.07
CA MET A 128 3.20 1.92 -3.74
C MET A 128 2.39 3.23 -3.82
N SER A 129 2.98 4.35 -3.45
CA SER A 129 2.32 5.66 -3.56
C SER A 129 2.02 6.03 -5.02
N ILE A 130 2.99 5.82 -5.91
CA ILE A 130 2.84 6.14 -7.34
C ILE A 130 1.79 5.22 -7.98
N VAL A 131 1.91 3.92 -7.77
CA VAL A 131 0.98 2.94 -8.37
C VAL A 131 -0.42 3.08 -7.78
N GLY A 132 -0.53 3.23 -6.44
CA GLY A 132 -1.82 3.38 -5.77
C GLY A 132 -2.54 4.67 -6.10
N MET A 133 -1.80 5.78 -6.25
CA MET A 133 -2.38 7.05 -6.71
C MET A 133 -2.82 6.96 -8.18
N SER A 134 -2.04 6.29 -9.03
CA SER A 134 -2.43 6.06 -10.43
C SER A 134 -3.70 5.21 -10.54
N ASP A 135 -3.88 4.25 -9.62
CA ASP A 135 -5.12 3.48 -9.49
C ASP A 135 -6.32 4.37 -9.13
N ALA A 136 -6.16 5.26 -8.14
CA ALA A 136 -7.20 6.22 -7.76
C ALA A 136 -7.55 7.20 -8.89
N LEU A 137 -6.55 7.68 -9.64
CA LEU A 137 -6.78 8.56 -10.77
C LEU A 137 -7.51 7.83 -11.91
N SER A 138 -7.13 6.60 -12.19
CA SER A 138 -7.81 5.76 -13.19
C SER A 138 -9.30 5.53 -12.84
N ASP A 139 -9.63 5.42 -11.56
CA ASP A 139 -10.99 5.24 -11.07
C ASP A 139 -11.89 6.46 -11.37
N THR A 140 -11.32 7.67 -11.41
CA THR A 140 -12.09 8.89 -11.69
C THR A 140 -12.57 8.98 -13.12
N GLY A 141 -11.88 8.37 -14.06
CA GLY A 141 -12.09 8.60 -15.50
C GLY A 141 -11.74 10.03 -15.97
N LEU A 142 -11.14 10.87 -15.11
CA LEU A 142 -10.80 12.25 -15.41
C LEU A 142 -9.56 12.35 -16.31
N ASP A 143 -9.58 13.30 -17.24
CA ASP A 143 -8.39 13.73 -17.96
C ASP A 143 -7.60 14.74 -17.11
N LEU A 144 -6.61 14.25 -16.37
CA LEU A 144 -5.75 15.11 -15.54
C LEU A 144 -5.04 16.21 -16.35
N ARG A 145 -4.67 15.93 -17.61
CA ARG A 145 -4.02 16.93 -18.47
C ARG A 145 -5.01 18.03 -18.83
N GLY A 146 -6.22 17.67 -19.21
CA GLY A 146 -7.28 18.64 -19.48
C GLY A 146 -7.60 19.52 -18.28
N ILE A 147 -7.62 18.96 -17.06
CA ILE A 147 -7.79 19.72 -15.82
C ILE A 147 -6.62 20.69 -15.58
N ILE A 148 -5.39 20.22 -15.77
CA ILE A 148 -4.20 21.06 -15.62
C ILE A 148 -4.20 22.20 -16.66
N ASP A 149 -4.58 21.93 -17.89
CA ASP A 149 -4.65 22.94 -18.97
C ASP A 149 -5.76 23.97 -18.69
N GLN A 150 -6.86 23.54 -18.10
CA GLN A 150 -7.99 24.42 -17.77
C GLN A 150 -7.72 25.31 -16.56
N TYR A 151 -7.20 24.76 -15.48
CA TYR A 151 -7.08 25.46 -14.18
C TYR A 151 -5.64 25.88 -13.83
N GLY A 152 -4.65 25.30 -14.51
CA GLY A 152 -3.24 25.50 -14.23
C GLY A 152 -2.66 24.53 -13.19
N ARG A 153 -1.37 24.24 -13.31
CA ARG A 153 -0.65 23.30 -12.42
C ARG A 153 -0.70 23.69 -10.94
N HIS A 154 -0.79 24.98 -10.65
CA HIS A 154 -0.85 25.51 -9.29
C HIS A 154 -2.19 25.21 -8.57
N LYS A 155 -3.22 24.80 -9.31
CA LYS A 155 -4.54 24.43 -8.79
C LYS A 155 -4.69 22.94 -8.48
N VAL A 156 -3.68 22.15 -8.70
CA VAL A 156 -3.62 20.74 -8.32
C VAL A 156 -2.80 20.61 -7.04
N GLY A 157 -3.43 20.25 -5.93
CA GLY A 157 -2.78 20.04 -4.64
C GLY A 157 -2.46 18.56 -4.38
N CYS A 158 -1.52 18.28 -3.49
CA CYS A 158 -1.20 16.92 -3.06
C CYS A 158 -0.87 16.89 -1.57
N PHE A 159 -1.65 16.12 -0.78
CA PHE A 159 -1.35 15.82 0.61
C PHE A 159 -1.24 14.31 0.80
N ALA A 160 -0.02 13.82 0.85
CA ALA A 160 0.26 12.38 0.94
C ALA A 160 1.53 12.12 1.75
N GLY A 161 1.56 11.01 2.47
CA GLY A 161 2.73 10.68 3.25
C GLY A 161 2.66 9.29 3.87
N CYS A 162 3.59 9.01 4.78
CA CYS A 162 3.58 7.84 5.63
C CYS A 162 3.58 8.23 7.10
N ALA A 163 3.07 7.36 7.95
CA ALA A 163 2.99 7.58 9.40
C ALA A 163 4.28 7.20 10.11
N VAL A 164 4.94 6.14 9.62
CA VAL A 164 6.14 5.54 10.21
C VAL A 164 7.25 5.69 9.19
N MET A 165 7.86 6.57 8.81
CA MET A 165 9.02 6.71 7.88
C MET A 165 9.22 5.50 6.95
N ASN A 166 9.83 5.70 5.81
CA ASN A 166 10.22 4.60 4.94
C ASN A 166 11.40 3.83 5.58
N MET A 167 11.19 2.56 5.89
CA MET A 167 12.15 1.71 6.58
C MET A 167 12.47 0.48 5.72
N ASP A 168 13.29 0.68 4.68
CA ASP A 168 13.84 -0.38 3.87
C ASP A 168 15.31 -0.11 3.50
N ARG A 169 15.93 -1.01 2.71
CA ARG A 169 17.35 -0.90 2.34
C ARG A 169 17.70 0.37 1.56
N TYR A 170 16.74 1.01 0.93
CA TYR A 170 16.94 2.24 0.15
C TYR A 170 16.66 3.51 0.95
N SER A 171 16.22 3.38 2.18
CA SER A 171 15.87 4.46 3.08
C SER A 171 16.48 4.29 4.47
N GLY A 172 15.70 4.40 5.53
CA GLY A 172 16.16 4.41 6.92
C GLY A 172 16.98 3.19 7.32
N ASP A 173 16.50 1.98 7.05
CA ASP A 173 17.22 0.75 7.40
C ASP A 173 18.58 0.68 6.72
N GLY A 174 18.63 0.95 5.41
CA GLY A 174 19.88 0.96 4.68
C GLY A 174 20.84 2.06 5.14
N LEU A 175 20.33 3.21 5.56
CA LEU A 175 21.13 4.30 6.11
C LEU A 175 21.79 3.88 7.44
N PHE A 176 20.99 3.35 8.37
CA PHE A 176 21.48 2.93 9.69
C PHE A 176 22.39 1.71 9.62
N ALA A 177 22.13 0.78 8.70
CA ALA A 177 22.92 -0.44 8.54
C ALA A 177 24.24 -0.21 7.79
N SER A 178 24.36 0.81 6.95
CA SER A 178 25.51 0.97 6.06
C SER A 178 26.85 1.05 6.82
N HIS A 179 26.94 1.87 7.84
CA HIS A 179 28.20 2.02 8.58
C HIS A 179 28.64 0.75 9.35
N PRO A 180 27.75 0.10 10.16
CA PRO A 180 28.11 -1.14 10.84
C PRO A 180 28.47 -2.29 9.90
N LEU A 181 27.90 -2.32 8.69
CA LEU A 181 28.17 -3.33 7.66
C LEU A 181 29.38 -2.97 6.77
N GLY A 182 30.08 -1.87 7.02
CA GLY A 182 31.17 -1.40 6.18
C GLY A 182 30.73 -0.98 4.77
N GLN A 183 29.43 -0.69 4.58
CA GLN A 183 28.88 -0.27 3.31
C GLN A 183 28.84 1.26 3.21
N ARG A 184 28.79 1.76 1.98
CA ARG A 184 28.66 3.20 1.75
C ARG A 184 27.20 3.64 1.78
N ALA A 185 26.87 4.54 2.69
CA ALA A 185 25.59 5.25 2.65
C ALA A 185 25.48 6.13 1.39
N THR A 186 24.27 6.31 0.89
CA THR A 186 23.98 7.20 -0.23
C THR A 186 23.20 8.41 0.24
N SER A 187 23.40 9.56 -0.41
CA SER A 187 22.68 10.81 -0.07
C SER A 187 21.16 10.69 -0.21
N LYS A 188 20.68 9.75 -1.03
CA LYS A 188 19.25 9.51 -1.25
C LYS A 188 18.57 8.90 -0.03
N GLN A 189 19.27 8.08 0.74
CA GLN A 189 18.68 7.35 1.87
C GLN A 189 18.08 8.27 2.93
N ILE A 190 18.72 9.43 3.21
CA ILE A 190 18.17 10.43 4.13
C ILE A 190 16.84 10.94 3.61
N SER A 191 16.82 11.45 2.37
CA SER A 191 15.61 12.01 1.76
C SER A 191 14.50 10.97 1.67
N PHE A 192 14.83 9.75 1.26
CA PHE A 192 13.83 8.68 1.12
C PHE A 192 13.25 8.20 2.46
N THR A 193 13.89 8.54 3.57
CA THR A 193 13.36 8.23 4.92
C THR A 193 12.24 9.17 5.33
N LEU A 194 12.17 10.37 4.74
CA LEU A 194 11.23 11.41 5.17
C LEU A 194 9.77 11.01 4.87
N PRO A 195 8.85 11.25 5.81
CA PRO A 195 7.46 10.80 5.68
C PRO A 195 6.63 11.55 4.63
N GLU A 196 7.06 12.74 4.20
CA GLU A 196 6.40 13.55 3.16
C GLU A 196 6.75 13.13 1.72
N MET A 197 7.74 12.30 1.52
CA MET A 197 8.19 11.88 0.18
C MET A 197 7.11 11.33 -0.74
N PRO A 198 6.05 10.64 -0.26
CA PRO A 198 4.94 10.24 -1.11
C PRO A 198 4.32 11.38 -1.91
N ALA A 199 4.09 12.55 -1.31
CA ALA A 199 3.52 13.71 -2.01
C ALA A 199 4.45 14.24 -3.11
N ASP A 200 5.74 14.37 -2.80
CA ASP A 200 6.74 14.84 -3.75
C ASP A 200 6.90 13.88 -4.93
N PHE A 201 6.88 12.57 -4.66
CA PHE A 201 6.99 11.55 -5.69
C PHE A 201 5.75 11.48 -6.59
N ILE A 202 4.55 11.62 -6.04
CA ILE A 202 3.32 11.74 -6.83
C ILE A 202 3.42 12.94 -7.76
N ASN A 203 3.87 14.09 -7.26
CA ASN A 203 4.05 15.28 -8.10
C ASN A 203 5.12 15.09 -9.17
N ALA A 204 6.25 14.48 -8.82
CA ALA A 204 7.36 14.29 -9.78
C ALA A 204 7.04 13.28 -10.89
N TYR A 205 6.34 12.20 -10.57
CA TYR A 205 6.15 11.06 -11.48
C TYR A 205 4.79 11.00 -12.16
N VAL A 206 3.76 11.62 -11.57
CA VAL A 206 2.38 11.49 -12.07
C VAL A 206 1.77 12.82 -12.47
N THR A 207 1.71 13.80 -11.56
CA THR A 207 0.90 15.00 -11.79
C THR A 207 1.67 16.14 -12.45
N GLY A 208 2.95 16.27 -12.19
CA GLY A 208 3.71 17.47 -12.53
C GLY A 208 3.14 18.75 -11.90
N SER A 209 2.44 18.62 -10.77
CA SER A 209 1.81 19.74 -10.06
C SER A 209 2.84 20.73 -9.54
N LEU A 210 2.42 22.01 -9.48
CA LEU A 210 3.09 23.11 -8.81
C LEU A 210 2.21 23.71 -7.71
N GLY A 211 1.14 23.01 -7.35
CA GLY A 211 0.21 23.43 -6.32
C GLY A 211 0.70 23.16 -4.90
N ILE A 212 -0.17 23.40 -3.93
CA ILE A 212 0.15 23.21 -2.52
C ILE A 212 0.38 21.73 -2.27
N THR A 213 1.58 21.41 -1.81
CA THR A 213 2.02 20.06 -1.51
C THR A 213 2.43 19.98 -0.05
N GLY A 214 2.09 18.89 0.62
CA GLY A 214 2.44 18.71 2.01
C GLY A 214 2.04 17.37 2.57
N HIS A 215 2.19 17.26 3.88
CA HIS A 215 1.90 16.06 4.63
C HIS A 215 1.60 16.42 6.10
N PHE A 216 0.59 15.77 6.67
CA PHE A 216 0.30 15.81 8.10
C PHE A 216 0.49 14.42 8.68
N ILE A 217 1.27 14.32 9.76
CA ILE A 217 1.48 13.07 10.49
C ILE A 217 0.43 12.95 11.58
N GLY A 218 -0.30 11.86 11.57
CA GLY A 218 -1.32 11.54 12.58
C GLY A 218 -1.28 10.06 12.98
N ALA A 219 -0.10 9.44 12.97
CA ALA A 219 0.06 8.00 13.16
C ALA A 219 -0.93 7.23 12.25
N CYS A 220 -1.72 6.30 12.79
CA CYS A 220 -2.73 5.53 12.03
C CYS A 220 -3.80 6.42 11.36
N ALA A 221 -3.97 7.68 11.76
CA ALA A 221 -4.93 8.62 11.20
C ALA A 221 -4.34 9.58 10.15
N THR A 222 -3.09 9.36 9.72
CA THR A 222 -2.37 10.21 8.76
C THR A 222 -3.18 10.51 7.50
N SER A 223 -3.82 9.50 6.90
CA SER A 223 -4.65 9.67 5.71
C SER A 223 -5.86 10.58 5.95
N LEU A 224 -6.46 10.54 7.14
CA LEU A 224 -7.60 11.38 7.51
C LEU A 224 -7.17 12.85 7.71
N TYR A 225 -6.00 13.10 8.25
CA TYR A 225 -5.46 14.46 8.35
C TYR A 225 -5.14 15.05 6.97
N ASN A 226 -4.55 14.24 6.08
CA ASN A 226 -4.31 14.64 4.70
C ASN A 226 -5.63 14.91 3.95
N LEU A 227 -6.66 14.08 4.18
CA LEU A 227 -8.01 14.30 3.63
C LEU A 227 -8.58 15.64 4.09
N ASN A 228 -8.53 15.93 5.39
CA ASN A 228 -9.01 17.20 5.95
C ASN A 228 -8.28 18.41 5.33
N ALA A 229 -6.95 18.31 5.16
CA ALA A 229 -6.17 19.36 4.52
C ALA A 229 -6.64 19.60 3.06
N GLY A 230 -6.86 18.54 2.30
CA GLY A 230 -7.38 18.61 0.93
C GLY A 230 -8.76 19.27 0.86
N VAL A 231 -9.66 18.89 1.75
CA VAL A 231 -11.00 19.49 1.90
C VAL A 231 -10.90 20.99 2.12
N GLU A 232 -10.03 21.43 3.02
CA GLU A 232 -9.85 22.85 3.34
C GLU A 232 -9.23 23.64 2.17
N LEU A 233 -8.35 23.02 1.36
CA LEU A 233 -7.83 23.70 0.15
C LEU A 233 -8.93 24.02 -0.86
N ILE A 234 -9.83 23.06 -1.13
CA ILE A 234 -10.94 23.26 -2.05
C ILE A 234 -11.93 24.27 -1.50
N LYS A 235 -12.37 24.12 -0.24
CA LYS A 235 -13.31 25.08 0.41
C LYS A 235 -12.82 26.52 0.39
N ASN A 236 -11.52 26.72 0.43
CA ASN A 236 -10.91 28.05 0.40
C ASN A 236 -10.50 28.50 -1.01
N GLY A 237 -10.87 27.79 -2.06
CA GLY A 237 -10.58 28.11 -3.46
C GLY A 237 -9.10 28.10 -3.83
N LYS A 238 -8.25 27.49 -3.00
CA LYS A 238 -6.80 27.41 -3.25
C LYS A 238 -6.44 26.35 -4.28
N SER A 239 -7.22 25.27 -4.36
CA SER A 239 -7.06 24.18 -5.33
C SER A 239 -8.41 23.80 -5.92
N GLU A 240 -8.39 23.30 -7.15
CA GLU A 240 -9.57 22.75 -7.85
C GLU A 240 -9.57 21.22 -7.78
N LEU A 241 -8.39 20.60 -7.75
CA LEU A 241 -8.19 19.17 -7.55
C LEU A 241 -7.16 18.96 -6.46
N VAL A 242 -7.42 18.03 -5.54
CA VAL A 242 -6.46 17.65 -4.49
C VAL A 242 -6.39 16.13 -4.39
N ILE A 243 -5.16 15.63 -4.45
CA ILE A 243 -4.84 14.23 -4.17
C ILE A 243 -4.55 14.12 -2.69
N VAL A 244 -5.20 13.17 -2.02
CA VAL A 244 -5.02 12.93 -0.58
C VAL A 244 -4.84 11.45 -0.30
N GLY A 245 -3.94 11.11 0.63
CA GLY A 245 -3.76 9.71 0.99
C GLY A 245 -2.54 9.42 1.86
N ALA A 246 -2.24 8.13 1.96
CA ALA A 246 -1.07 7.62 2.65
C ALA A 246 -0.59 6.30 2.04
N SER A 247 0.66 5.95 2.33
CA SER A 247 1.29 4.70 1.90
C SER A 247 2.22 4.17 2.97
N GLU A 248 2.11 2.89 3.31
CA GLU A 248 2.94 2.23 4.32
C GLU A 248 3.47 0.88 3.84
N ALA A 249 4.75 0.61 4.13
CA ALA A 249 5.40 -0.67 3.89
C ALA A 249 6.30 -1.01 5.07
N ILE A 250 5.69 -1.35 6.20
CA ILE A 250 6.33 -1.48 7.52
C ILE A 250 6.60 -2.93 7.94
N LEU A 251 6.77 -3.84 6.99
CA LEU A 251 7.00 -5.27 7.30
C LEU A 251 8.47 -5.53 7.67
N GLY A 252 8.93 -4.91 8.73
CA GLY A 252 10.29 -5.07 9.23
C GLY A 252 10.34 -5.21 10.76
N PRO A 253 11.45 -5.74 11.31
CA PRO A 253 11.61 -5.97 12.75
C PRO A 253 11.29 -4.78 13.62
N PRO A 254 11.72 -3.54 13.30
CA PRO A 254 11.46 -2.40 14.17
C PRO A 254 9.97 -2.17 14.43
N ALA A 255 9.13 -2.31 13.38
CA ALA A 255 7.69 -2.16 13.51
C ALA A 255 7.07 -3.30 14.35
N TYR A 256 7.44 -4.54 14.06
CA TYR A 256 6.93 -5.69 14.78
C TYR A 256 7.33 -5.69 16.26
N ILE A 257 8.58 -5.37 16.57
CA ILE A 257 9.07 -5.25 17.94
C ILE A 257 8.33 -4.13 18.68
N GLY A 258 8.22 -2.95 18.06
CA GLY A 258 7.57 -1.79 18.64
C GLY A 258 6.09 -2.05 18.95
N PHE A 259 5.34 -2.59 18.01
CA PHE A 259 3.92 -2.90 18.20
C PHE A 259 3.68 -4.07 19.15
N ALA A 260 4.59 -5.07 19.18
CA ALA A 260 4.51 -6.15 20.16
C ALA A 260 4.77 -5.62 21.57
N ALA A 261 5.76 -4.75 21.76
CA ALA A 261 6.05 -4.11 23.05
C ALA A 261 4.88 -3.27 23.57
N MET A 262 4.07 -2.70 22.69
CA MET A 262 2.81 -2.02 23.06
C MET A 262 1.69 -2.98 23.45
N GLY A 263 1.87 -4.30 23.31
CA GLY A 263 0.84 -5.31 23.52
C GLY A 263 -0.30 -5.29 22.49
N ALA A 264 -0.10 -4.58 21.37
CA ALA A 264 -1.14 -4.35 20.36
C ALA A 264 -1.24 -5.46 19.30
N MET A 265 -0.20 -6.28 19.12
CA MET A 265 -0.16 -7.28 18.06
C MET A 265 -0.87 -8.58 18.42
N ALA A 266 -1.47 -9.19 17.38
CA ALA A 266 -1.87 -10.60 17.37
C ALA A 266 -0.60 -11.47 17.26
N THR A 267 0.03 -11.78 18.40
CA THR A 267 1.23 -12.63 18.43
C THR A 267 0.87 -14.08 18.15
N ASP A 268 1.83 -14.86 17.67
CA ASP A 268 1.64 -16.28 17.37
C ASP A 268 1.17 -17.06 18.61
N GLU A 269 1.68 -16.72 19.79
CA GLU A 269 1.24 -17.33 21.06
C GLU A 269 -0.24 -17.06 21.35
N ARG A 270 -0.67 -15.81 21.23
CA ARG A 270 -2.09 -15.44 21.42
C ARG A 270 -3.00 -16.10 20.40
N MET A 271 -2.53 -16.20 19.14
CA MET A 271 -3.30 -16.82 18.07
C MET A 271 -3.38 -18.33 18.20
N LYS A 272 -2.36 -19.01 18.71
CA LYS A 272 -2.45 -20.45 19.09
C LYS A 272 -3.57 -20.67 20.10
N THR A 273 -3.62 -19.84 21.13
CA THR A 273 -4.69 -19.91 22.15
C THR A 273 -6.07 -19.69 21.53
N LEU A 274 -6.22 -18.65 20.69
CA LEU A 274 -7.50 -18.33 20.05
C LEU A 274 -7.97 -19.45 19.10
N GLN A 275 -7.03 -20.05 18.35
CA GLN A 275 -7.33 -21.12 17.40
C GLN A 275 -7.48 -22.51 18.07
N GLY A 276 -7.28 -22.59 19.39
CA GLY A 276 -7.39 -23.84 20.14
C GLY A 276 -6.27 -24.85 19.87
N LEU A 277 -5.11 -24.38 19.38
CA LEU A 277 -3.96 -25.20 19.03
C LEU A 277 -3.16 -25.52 20.30
N LEU A 278 -3.39 -26.68 20.89
CA LEU A 278 -2.76 -27.11 22.14
C LEU A 278 -1.77 -28.28 21.95
N GLY A 279 -1.70 -28.85 20.74
CA GLY A 279 -0.86 -29.97 20.37
C GLY A 279 0.45 -29.60 19.71
N GLU A 280 1.49 -30.47 19.89
CA GLU A 280 2.72 -30.34 19.12
C GLU A 280 2.46 -30.65 17.63
N GLY A 281 2.93 -29.79 16.73
CA GLY A 281 2.81 -29.98 15.28
C GLY A 281 1.56 -29.38 14.64
N GLU A 282 0.65 -28.76 15.42
CA GLU A 282 -0.48 -28.03 14.86
C GLU A 282 -0.03 -26.69 14.24
N GLU A 283 -0.45 -26.44 12.99
CA GLU A 283 -0.05 -25.25 12.26
C GLU A 283 -1.06 -24.10 12.43
N LEU A 284 -0.52 -22.89 12.64
CA LEU A 284 -1.30 -21.66 12.70
C LEU A 284 -1.94 -21.34 11.35
N ASN A 285 -3.21 -21.03 11.36
CA ASN A 285 -3.88 -20.45 10.20
C ASN A 285 -3.69 -18.94 10.19
N TYR A 286 -2.68 -18.48 9.44
CA TYR A 286 -2.33 -17.07 9.32
C TYR A 286 -3.42 -16.21 8.68
N ARG A 287 -4.35 -16.80 7.91
CA ARG A 287 -5.51 -16.11 7.34
C ARG A 287 -6.48 -15.57 8.40
N ASN A 288 -6.49 -16.20 9.56
CA ASN A 288 -7.40 -15.86 10.64
C ASN A 288 -6.82 -14.87 11.67
N TYR A 289 -5.66 -14.28 11.41
CA TYR A 289 -5.02 -13.35 12.36
C TYR A 289 -5.70 -11.98 12.47
N CYS A 290 -6.35 -11.53 11.41
CA CYS A 290 -7.09 -10.27 11.42
C CYS A 290 -8.50 -10.51 10.91
N ARG A 291 -9.47 -10.44 11.79
CA ARG A 291 -10.88 -10.67 11.50
C ARG A 291 -11.70 -9.50 12.02
N PRO A 292 -11.81 -8.42 11.25
CA PRO A 292 -12.62 -7.27 11.65
C PRO A 292 -14.02 -7.71 12.02
N PHE A 293 -14.51 -7.26 13.19
CA PHE A 293 -15.80 -7.63 13.77
C PHE A 293 -15.96 -9.11 14.17
N GLY A 294 -14.89 -9.91 14.11
CA GLY A 294 -14.84 -11.29 14.60
C GLY A 294 -13.90 -11.44 15.79
N ASP A 295 -13.68 -12.69 16.21
CA ASP A 295 -12.71 -13.00 17.25
C ASP A 295 -11.31 -12.59 16.81
N ASN A 296 -10.64 -11.79 17.64
CA ASN A 296 -9.37 -11.19 17.31
C ASN A 296 -8.51 -11.03 18.57
N MET A 297 -7.19 -11.16 18.43
CA MET A 297 -6.24 -11.04 19.55
C MET A 297 -5.28 -9.84 19.40
N GLY A 298 -5.55 -8.96 18.45
CA GLY A 298 -4.74 -7.77 18.21
C GLY A 298 -4.67 -7.41 16.72
N MET A 299 -3.80 -6.47 16.40
CA MET A 299 -3.55 -6.03 15.03
C MET A 299 -2.45 -6.83 14.35
N VAL A 300 -2.41 -6.76 13.03
CA VAL A 300 -1.36 -7.33 12.17
C VAL A 300 -0.81 -6.23 11.27
N CYS A 301 0.51 -6.17 11.12
CA CYS A 301 1.14 -5.23 10.20
C CYS A 301 0.82 -5.58 8.74
N GLY A 302 0.75 -4.56 7.90
CA GLY A 302 0.49 -4.72 6.47
C GLY A 302 1.16 -3.67 5.62
N GLU A 303 1.21 -3.96 4.33
CA GLU A 303 1.63 -3.04 3.28
C GLU A 303 0.39 -2.54 2.55
N SER A 304 0.21 -1.24 2.46
CA SER A 304 -0.92 -0.67 1.73
C SER A 304 -0.65 0.78 1.33
N SER A 305 -1.23 1.20 0.23
CA SER A 305 -1.42 2.60 -0.10
C SER A 305 -2.90 2.85 -0.42
N GLY A 306 -3.40 4.02 -0.01
CA GLY A 306 -4.77 4.42 -0.28
C GLY A 306 -4.84 5.91 -0.58
N PHE A 307 -5.55 6.25 -1.66
CA PHE A 307 -5.69 7.62 -2.14
C PHE A 307 -7.12 7.93 -2.50
N ALA A 308 -7.51 9.18 -2.28
CA ALA A 308 -8.73 9.76 -2.82
C ALA A 308 -8.41 11.01 -3.63
N ILE A 309 -9.19 11.23 -4.67
CA ILE A 309 -9.14 12.43 -5.50
C ILE A 309 -10.33 13.30 -5.15
N LEU A 310 -10.04 14.53 -4.75
CA LEU A 310 -11.03 15.53 -4.36
C LEU A 310 -11.16 16.60 -5.45
N MET A 311 -12.37 17.02 -5.71
CA MET A 311 -12.68 18.20 -6.55
C MET A 311 -13.80 19.03 -5.93
#